data_9bdeb6e233743a16894028c63b368448
#
_entry.id   9bdeb6e233743a16894028c63b368448
#
_cell.length_a   1.000
_cell.length_b   1.000
_cell.length_c   1.000
_cell.angle_alpha   90.00
_cell.angle_beta   90.00
_cell.angle_gamma   90.00
#
_symmetry.space_group_name_H-M   'P 1'
#
loop_
_entity.id
_entity.type
_entity.pdbx_description
1 polymer ?
#
loop_
_entity_poly.entity_id
_entity_poly.type
_entity_poly.pdbx_seq_one_letter_code
_entity_poly.pdbx_strand_id
1 'polypeptide(L)'
;MSVEIRPYQPDDLGELKRITVEAFEGLALDQRVEEQIGIVHKRDWRWRKARDVEDDVCANPDGVFVALQGSKILGYISTRIDREAGKGRIPNLAVAADARGSGLGRQLIEHALNYFRQEGMAFAVIETMAYNEVGNHLYPSCGFVEVGRQVHFARKL
;
A
#
# COMPACT_ATOMS: atom_id res chain seq x y z
N MET A 1 -5.97 22.10 -9.92
CA MET A 1 -4.67 22.14 -9.23
C MET A 1 -3.87 20.88 -9.54
N SER A 2 -2.57 21.02 -9.68
CA SER A 2 -1.67 19.89 -9.91
C SER A 2 -1.53 19.03 -8.66
N VAL A 3 -1.26 17.74 -8.86
CA VAL A 3 -0.92 16.82 -7.78
C VAL A 3 0.60 16.87 -7.56
N GLU A 4 0.99 16.99 -6.30
CA GLU A 4 2.37 16.92 -5.86
C GLU A 4 2.60 15.59 -5.14
N ILE A 5 3.74 14.93 -5.38
CA ILE A 5 4.17 13.77 -4.61
C ILE A 5 5.42 14.16 -3.83
N ARG A 6 5.37 14.00 -2.53
CA ARG A 6 6.48 14.30 -1.62
C ARG A 6 6.75 13.17 -0.62
N PRO A 7 7.92 13.15 0.03
CA PRO A 7 8.15 12.23 1.13
C PRO A 7 7.14 12.40 2.27
N TYR A 8 6.89 11.31 2.95
CA TYR A 8 6.07 11.25 4.16
C TYR A 8 6.59 12.18 5.27
N GLN A 9 5.68 12.76 6.01
CA GLN A 9 5.94 13.52 7.23
C GLN A 9 5.12 12.93 8.38
N PRO A 10 5.62 12.97 9.63
CA PRO A 10 4.90 12.36 10.77
C PRO A 10 3.44 12.80 10.94
N ASP A 11 3.13 14.05 10.62
CA ASP A 11 1.76 14.58 10.70
C ASP A 11 0.79 13.96 9.68
N ASP A 12 1.30 13.27 8.66
CA ASP A 12 0.48 12.60 7.65
C ASP A 12 -0.16 11.29 8.18
N LEU A 13 0.44 10.69 9.21
CA LEU A 13 0.13 9.30 9.61
C LEU A 13 -1.37 9.05 9.83
N GLY A 14 -2.05 9.94 10.53
CA GLY A 14 -3.48 9.80 10.82
C GLY A 14 -4.33 9.70 9.55
N GLU A 15 -4.05 10.56 8.57
CA GLU A 15 -4.78 10.56 7.30
C GLU A 15 -4.41 9.35 6.43
N LEU A 16 -3.16 8.92 6.43
CA LEU A 16 -2.75 7.70 5.72
C LEU A 16 -3.46 6.47 6.27
N LYS A 17 -3.62 6.36 7.58
CA LYS A 17 -4.40 5.29 8.23
C LYS A 17 -5.85 5.32 7.77
N ARG A 18 -6.49 6.50 7.77
CA ARG A 18 -7.88 6.66 7.35
C ARG A 18 -8.07 6.22 5.89
N ILE A 19 -7.23 6.70 4.99
CA ILE A 19 -7.28 6.35 3.57
C ILE A 19 -7.05 4.86 3.36
N THR A 20 -6.14 4.26 4.12
CA THR A 20 -5.84 2.82 4.04
C THR A 20 -7.07 1.98 4.39
N VAL A 21 -7.72 2.26 5.50
CA VAL A 21 -8.92 1.54 5.93
C VAL A 21 -10.04 1.67 4.89
N GLU A 22 -10.26 2.88 4.37
CA GLU A 22 -11.25 3.13 3.33
C GLU A 22 -10.93 2.37 2.03
N ALA A 23 -9.69 2.43 1.58
CA ALA A 23 -9.28 1.82 0.32
C ALA A 23 -9.27 0.29 0.35
N PHE A 24 -8.99 -0.30 1.52
CA PHE A 24 -8.87 -1.75 1.66
C PHE A 24 -10.14 -2.44 2.16
N GLU A 25 -11.23 -1.74 2.36
CA GLU A 25 -12.51 -2.36 2.66
C GLU A 25 -12.92 -3.33 1.55
N GLY A 26 -13.20 -4.58 1.90
CA GLY A 26 -13.47 -5.66 0.95
C GLY A 26 -12.21 -6.31 0.35
N LEU A 27 -11.02 -5.73 0.53
CA LEU A 27 -9.77 -6.22 -0.04
C LEU A 27 -8.77 -6.73 1.01
N ALA A 28 -8.80 -6.19 2.23
CA ALA A 28 -7.81 -6.51 3.25
C ALA A 28 -7.87 -7.98 3.68
N LEU A 29 -6.71 -8.62 3.77
CA LEU A 29 -6.58 -9.96 4.35
C LEU A 29 -7.09 -10.01 5.79
N ASP A 30 -6.79 -8.98 6.59
CA ASP A 30 -7.28 -8.86 7.97
C ASP A 30 -8.80 -8.94 8.07
N GLN A 31 -9.54 -8.40 7.10
CA GLN A 31 -10.98 -8.50 7.03
C GLN A 31 -11.43 -9.95 6.80
N ARG A 32 -10.74 -10.69 5.93
CA ARG A 32 -11.02 -12.11 5.69
C ARG A 32 -10.72 -12.98 6.91
N VAL A 33 -9.64 -12.67 7.61
CA VAL A 33 -9.31 -13.33 8.88
C VAL A 33 -10.42 -13.08 9.91
N GLU A 34 -10.88 -11.84 10.06
CA GLU A 34 -11.98 -11.52 10.99
C GLU A 34 -13.30 -12.21 10.64
N GLU A 35 -13.64 -12.33 9.36
CA GLU A 35 -14.82 -13.07 8.92
C GLU A 35 -14.77 -14.53 9.40
N GLN A 36 -13.58 -15.12 9.47
CA GLN A 36 -13.39 -16.51 9.88
C GLN A 36 -13.30 -16.69 11.40
N ILE A 37 -12.57 -15.83 12.10
CA ILE A 37 -12.28 -16.03 13.53
C ILE A 37 -12.99 -15.04 14.46
N GLY A 38 -13.66 -14.04 13.92
CA GLY A 38 -14.35 -13.00 14.69
C GLY A 38 -13.42 -11.91 15.21
N ILE A 39 -14.00 -10.96 15.96
CA ILE A 39 -13.25 -9.89 16.63
C ILE A 39 -12.54 -10.48 17.85
N VAL A 40 -11.24 -10.27 17.96
CA VAL A 40 -10.40 -10.72 19.07
C VAL A 40 -9.70 -9.53 19.73
N HIS A 41 -9.53 -9.61 21.05
CA HIS A 41 -8.93 -8.53 21.86
C HIS A 41 -9.61 -7.17 21.67
N LYS A 42 -10.92 -7.16 21.38
CA LYS A 42 -11.72 -5.95 21.14
C LYS A 42 -11.19 -5.08 20.00
N ARG A 43 -10.49 -5.68 19.04
CA ARG A 43 -9.92 -5.01 17.86
C ARG A 43 -10.50 -5.61 16.60
N ASP A 44 -10.96 -4.74 15.69
CA ASP A 44 -11.46 -5.16 14.38
C ASP A 44 -10.36 -5.14 13.31
N TRP A 45 -10.71 -5.56 12.10
CA TRP A 45 -9.76 -5.59 10.98
C TRP A 45 -9.24 -4.20 10.60
N ARG A 46 -10.04 -3.15 10.81
CA ARG A 46 -9.65 -1.76 10.47
C ARG A 46 -8.48 -1.32 11.33
N TRP A 47 -8.53 -1.61 12.61
CA TRP A 47 -7.44 -1.33 13.53
C TRP A 47 -6.17 -2.09 13.14
N ARG A 48 -6.30 -3.36 12.75
CA ARG A 48 -5.16 -4.19 12.31
C ARG A 48 -4.58 -3.67 11.00
N LYS A 49 -5.43 -3.36 10.02
CA LYS A 49 -4.97 -2.83 8.73
C LYS A 49 -4.30 -1.47 8.88
N ALA A 50 -4.82 -0.59 9.74
CA ALA A 50 -4.21 0.71 10.00
C ALA A 50 -2.79 0.60 10.61
N ARG A 51 -2.50 -0.46 11.36
CA ARG A 51 -1.16 -0.72 11.90
C ARG A 51 -0.11 -1.01 10.84
N ASP A 52 -0.51 -1.54 9.70
CA ASP A 52 0.42 -1.76 8.59
C ASP A 52 1.09 -0.47 8.15
N VAL A 53 0.37 0.65 8.22
CA VAL A 53 0.92 1.98 7.88
C VAL A 53 1.99 2.39 8.89
N GLU A 54 1.75 2.15 10.18
CA GLU A 54 2.76 2.42 11.23
C GLU A 54 4.02 1.59 11.01
N ASP A 55 3.85 0.31 10.71
CA ASP A 55 4.97 -0.60 10.44
C ASP A 55 5.77 -0.14 9.22
N ASP A 56 5.09 0.29 8.17
CA ASP A 56 5.73 0.77 6.94
C ASP A 56 6.53 2.05 7.16
N VAL A 57 5.96 3.05 7.86
CA VAL A 57 6.66 4.31 8.12
C VAL A 57 7.81 4.14 9.13
N CYS A 58 7.71 3.15 10.03
CA CYS A 58 8.81 2.81 10.92
C CYS A 58 9.95 2.09 10.19
N ALA A 59 9.59 1.20 9.26
CA ALA A 59 10.60 0.38 8.56
C ALA A 59 11.38 1.14 7.50
N ASN A 60 10.73 2.05 6.77
CA ASN A 60 11.37 2.82 5.69
C ASN A 60 10.69 4.18 5.51
N PRO A 61 10.84 5.12 6.46
CA PRO A 61 10.17 6.41 6.39
C PRO A 61 10.55 7.22 5.14
N ASP A 62 11.79 7.13 4.69
CA ASP A 62 12.29 7.85 3.51
C ASP A 62 11.74 7.28 2.18
N GLY A 63 11.16 6.11 2.22
CA GLY A 63 10.54 5.42 1.09
C GLY A 63 9.01 5.40 1.13
N VAL A 64 8.39 6.23 1.94
CA VAL A 64 6.95 6.45 1.93
C VAL A 64 6.65 7.80 1.28
N PHE A 65 5.80 7.79 0.26
CA PHE A 65 5.48 8.98 -0.54
C PHE A 65 4.01 9.29 -0.50
N VAL A 66 3.69 10.57 -0.37
CA VAL A 66 2.34 11.08 -0.19
C VAL A 66 1.97 11.97 -1.36
N ALA A 67 0.82 11.73 -1.96
CA ALA A 67 0.26 12.54 -3.04
C ALA A 67 -0.73 13.56 -2.47
N LEU A 68 -0.55 14.83 -2.82
CA LEU A 68 -1.36 15.93 -2.34
C LEU A 68 -1.88 16.80 -3.48
N GLN A 69 -3.02 17.41 -3.23
CA GLN A 69 -3.51 18.54 -4.00
C GLN A 69 -3.76 19.69 -3.01
N GLY A 70 -2.91 20.71 -3.07
CA GLY A 70 -2.87 21.69 -2.00
C GLY A 70 -2.46 21.05 -0.66
N SER A 71 -3.27 21.19 0.37
CA SER A 71 -3.06 20.55 1.67
C SER A 71 -3.76 19.20 1.82
N LYS A 72 -4.56 18.80 0.82
CA LYS A 72 -5.36 17.57 0.88
C LYS A 72 -4.53 16.38 0.42
N ILE A 73 -4.42 15.37 1.28
CA ILE A 73 -3.82 14.09 0.93
C ILE A 73 -4.80 13.28 0.09
N LEU A 74 -4.36 12.83 -1.08
CA LEU A 74 -5.14 12.05 -2.04
C LEU A 74 -4.78 10.57 -2.03
N GLY A 75 -3.62 10.22 -1.52
CA GLY A 75 -3.14 8.85 -1.49
C GLY A 75 -1.69 8.77 -1.08
N TYR A 76 -1.19 7.54 -0.96
CA TYR A 76 0.21 7.29 -0.63
C TYR A 76 0.66 5.93 -1.13
N ILE A 77 1.97 5.73 -1.12
CA ILE A 77 2.62 4.46 -1.39
C ILE A 77 3.72 4.23 -0.38
N SER A 78 3.83 3.02 0.15
CA SER A 78 4.93 2.61 1.00
C SER A 78 5.90 1.70 0.27
N THR A 79 7.15 1.67 0.70
CA THR A 79 8.19 0.83 0.12
C THR A 79 9.04 0.18 1.19
N ARG A 80 9.60 -0.97 0.84
CA ARG A 80 10.64 -1.67 1.60
C ARG A 80 11.81 -1.94 0.66
N ILE A 81 13.01 -1.91 1.20
CA ILE A 81 14.24 -2.14 0.43
C ILE A 81 15.05 -3.24 1.11
N ASP A 82 15.45 -4.23 0.33
CA ASP A 82 16.46 -5.23 0.70
C ASP A 82 17.65 -5.05 -0.23
N ARG A 83 18.67 -4.36 0.25
CA ARG A 83 19.86 -4.01 -0.56
C ARG A 83 20.68 -5.22 -0.93
N GLU A 84 20.77 -6.17 -0.04
CA GLU A 84 21.55 -7.40 -0.28
C GLU A 84 20.90 -8.27 -1.38
N ALA A 85 19.56 -8.37 -1.34
CA ALA A 85 18.81 -9.09 -2.37
C ALA A 85 18.56 -8.28 -3.64
N GLY A 86 18.80 -6.97 -3.62
CA GLY A 86 18.50 -6.07 -4.73
C GLY A 86 17.01 -5.88 -4.98
N LYS A 87 16.19 -6.06 -3.94
CA LYS A 87 14.73 -6.12 -4.03
C LYS A 87 14.05 -4.91 -3.40
N GLY A 88 13.19 -4.25 -4.18
CA GLY A 88 12.20 -3.30 -3.68
C GLY A 88 10.85 -3.98 -3.54
N ARG A 89 10.10 -3.65 -2.49
CA ARG A 89 8.75 -4.14 -2.26
C ARG A 89 7.81 -2.98 -1.98
N ILE A 90 6.59 -3.08 -2.50
CA ILE A 90 5.51 -2.12 -2.23
C ILE A 90 4.48 -2.80 -1.32
N PRO A 91 4.52 -2.57 0.01
CA PRO A 91 3.57 -3.18 0.93
C PRO A 91 2.16 -2.62 0.81
N ASN A 92 2.02 -1.30 0.64
CA ASN A 92 0.74 -0.63 0.59
C ASN A 92 0.72 0.49 -0.45
N LEU A 93 -0.39 0.54 -1.17
CA LEU A 93 -0.77 1.62 -2.07
C LEU A 93 -2.24 1.91 -1.82
N ALA A 94 -2.57 3.13 -1.46
CA ALA A 94 -3.94 3.52 -1.21
C ALA A 94 -4.24 4.89 -1.80
N VAL A 95 -5.41 5.02 -2.43
CA VAL A 95 -5.91 6.26 -3.03
C VAL A 95 -7.28 6.55 -2.41
N ALA A 96 -7.48 7.80 -1.96
CA ALA A 96 -8.75 8.25 -1.42
C ALA A 96 -9.89 8.05 -2.44
N ALA A 97 -11.09 7.74 -1.95
CA ALA A 97 -12.22 7.39 -2.80
C ALA A 97 -12.52 8.45 -3.88
N ASP A 98 -12.46 9.72 -3.50
CA ASP A 98 -12.75 10.85 -4.42
C ASP A 98 -11.60 11.15 -5.40
N ALA A 99 -10.46 10.52 -5.25
CA ALA A 99 -9.31 10.67 -6.15
C ALA A 99 -9.08 9.44 -7.06
N ARG A 100 -9.91 8.41 -6.94
CA ARG A 100 -9.80 7.20 -7.77
C ARG A 100 -10.19 7.49 -9.23
N GLY A 101 -9.63 6.69 -10.13
CA GLY A 101 -9.88 6.84 -11.57
C GLY A 101 -9.15 8.03 -12.23
N SER A 102 -8.27 8.72 -11.50
CA SER A 102 -7.50 9.87 -11.99
C SER A 102 -6.09 9.51 -12.49
N GLY A 103 -5.70 8.25 -12.41
CA GLY A 103 -4.33 7.80 -12.73
C GLY A 103 -3.33 7.98 -11.58
N LEU A 104 -3.80 8.36 -10.40
CA LEU A 104 -2.92 8.63 -9.25
C LEU A 104 -2.18 7.38 -8.77
N GLY A 105 -2.87 6.22 -8.77
CA GLY A 105 -2.22 4.95 -8.41
C GLY A 105 -1.01 4.64 -9.29
N ARG A 106 -1.13 4.86 -10.58
CA ARG A 106 0.00 4.71 -11.53
C ARG A 106 1.13 5.70 -11.22
N GLN A 107 0.79 6.96 -10.96
CA GLN A 107 1.81 7.97 -10.64
C GLN A 107 2.58 7.60 -9.38
N LEU A 108 1.90 7.11 -8.35
CA LEU A 108 2.53 6.66 -7.11
C LEU A 108 3.43 5.43 -7.35
N ILE A 109 2.99 4.46 -8.14
CA ILE A 109 3.81 3.30 -8.51
C ILE A 109 5.06 3.74 -9.26
N GLU A 110 4.93 4.59 -10.27
CA GLU A 110 6.08 5.08 -11.04
C GLU A 110 7.07 5.84 -10.14
N HIS A 111 6.56 6.61 -9.20
CA HIS A 111 7.40 7.30 -8.21
C HIS A 111 8.20 6.30 -7.35
N ALA A 112 7.55 5.25 -6.87
CA ALA A 112 8.20 4.19 -6.10
C ALA A 112 9.23 3.42 -6.93
N LEU A 113 8.93 3.11 -8.19
CA LEU A 113 9.88 2.44 -9.09
C LEU A 113 11.12 3.30 -9.34
N ASN A 114 10.95 4.60 -9.53
CA ASN A 114 12.08 5.53 -9.65
C ASN A 114 12.91 5.59 -8.37
N TYR A 115 12.27 5.61 -7.22
CA TYR A 115 12.95 5.53 -5.94
C TYR A 115 13.79 4.23 -5.83
N PHE A 116 13.24 3.08 -6.18
CA PHE A 116 13.98 1.82 -6.20
C PHE A 116 15.19 1.86 -7.12
N ARG A 117 15.05 2.45 -8.31
CA ARG A 117 16.18 2.62 -9.25
C ARG A 117 17.28 3.50 -8.66
N GLN A 118 16.91 4.62 -8.05
CA GLN A 118 17.86 5.53 -7.41
C GLN A 118 18.59 4.86 -6.24
N GLU A 119 17.90 3.97 -5.51
CA GLU A 119 18.47 3.21 -4.40
C GLU A 119 19.24 1.95 -4.83
N GLY A 120 19.34 1.70 -6.14
CA GLY A 120 20.11 0.60 -6.70
C GLY A 120 19.44 -0.77 -6.66
N MET A 121 18.12 -0.83 -6.50
CA MET A 121 17.39 -2.09 -6.56
C MET A 121 17.34 -2.64 -7.98
N ALA A 122 17.42 -3.96 -8.11
CA ALA A 122 17.44 -4.64 -9.39
C ALA A 122 16.03 -5.04 -9.87
N PHE A 123 15.10 -5.23 -8.94
CA PHE A 123 13.71 -5.57 -9.24
C PHE A 123 12.76 -5.09 -8.14
N ALA A 124 11.48 -5.04 -8.49
CA ALA A 124 10.41 -4.66 -7.57
C ALA A 124 9.35 -5.76 -7.52
N VAL A 125 8.78 -5.96 -6.34
CA VAL A 125 7.66 -6.88 -6.13
C VAL A 125 6.48 -6.14 -5.49
N ILE A 126 5.29 -6.57 -5.85
CA ILE A 126 4.03 -6.12 -5.24
C ILE A 126 3.11 -7.32 -5.17
N GLU A 127 2.34 -7.41 -4.11
CA GLU A 127 1.36 -8.48 -3.93
C GLU A 127 -0.02 -7.89 -3.69
N THR A 128 -1.04 -8.60 -4.11
CA THR A 128 -2.45 -8.27 -3.88
C THR A 128 -3.29 -9.53 -3.79
N MET A 129 -4.47 -9.41 -3.25
CA MET A 129 -5.41 -10.52 -3.25
C MET A 129 -5.88 -10.83 -4.68
N ALA A 130 -6.01 -12.11 -5.01
CA ALA A 130 -6.38 -12.55 -6.36
C ALA A 130 -7.72 -11.97 -6.84
N TYR A 131 -8.62 -11.61 -5.94
CA TYR A 131 -9.91 -10.98 -6.25
C TYR A 131 -9.85 -9.45 -6.36
N ASN A 132 -8.69 -8.82 -6.20
CA ASN A 132 -8.54 -7.38 -6.39
C ASN A 132 -8.46 -7.05 -7.89
N GLU A 133 -9.59 -6.80 -8.51
CA GLU A 133 -9.68 -6.53 -9.96
C GLU A 133 -8.89 -5.28 -10.36
N VAL A 134 -8.95 -4.22 -9.55
CA VAL A 134 -8.22 -2.96 -9.82
C VAL A 134 -6.72 -3.20 -9.83
N GLY A 135 -6.18 -3.87 -8.81
CA GLY A 135 -4.76 -4.20 -8.74
C GLY A 135 -4.32 -5.13 -9.86
N ASN A 136 -5.11 -6.16 -10.15
CA ASN A 136 -4.82 -7.13 -11.22
C ASN A 136 -4.78 -6.49 -12.62
N HIS A 137 -5.43 -5.34 -12.80
CA HIS A 137 -5.34 -4.54 -14.03
C HIS A 137 -4.20 -3.53 -13.96
N LEU A 138 -4.08 -2.80 -12.86
CA LEU A 138 -3.12 -1.71 -12.70
C LEU A 138 -1.67 -2.20 -12.73
N TYR A 139 -1.33 -3.24 -11.98
CA TYR A 139 0.06 -3.67 -11.85
C TYR A 139 0.66 -4.19 -13.16
N PRO A 140 -0.03 -5.04 -13.92
CA PRO A 140 0.47 -5.42 -15.26
C PRO A 140 0.62 -4.21 -16.18
N SER A 141 -0.26 -3.22 -16.10
CA SER A 141 -0.17 -1.99 -16.90
C SER A 141 1.03 -1.11 -16.54
N CYS A 142 1.62 -1.31 -15.35
CA CYS A 142 2.86 -0.66 -14.91
C CYS A 142 4.10 -1.53 -15.16
N GLY A 143 3.98 -2.64 -15.89
CA GLY A 143 5.10 -3.51 -16.27
C GLY A 143 5.35 -4.67 -15.31
N PHE A 144 4.52 -4.88 -14.27
CA PHE A 144 4.63 -6.05 -13.42
C PHE A 144 4.07 -7.29 -14.12
N VAL A 145 4.72 -8.43 -13.91
CA VAL A 145 4.31 -9.73 -14.43
C VAL A 145 3.95 -10.64 -13.26
N GLU A 146 2.82 -11.34 -13.35
CA GLU A 146 2.45 -12.32 -12.32
C GLU A 146 3.49 -13.44 -12.26
N VAL A 147 4.05 -13.68 -11.08
CA VAL A 147 5.09 -14.70 -10.86
C VAL A 147 4.64 -15.80 -9.91
N GLY A 148 3.53 -15.62 -9.20
CA GLY A 148 3.03 -16.64 -8.28
C GLY A 148 1.77 -16.21 -7.54
N ARG A 149 1.11 -17.14 -6.89
CA ARG A 149 -0.06 -16.95 -6.04
C ARG A 149 0.14 -17.62 -4.70
N GLN A 150 -0.45 -17.06 -3.65
CA GLN A 150 -0.40 -17.61 -2.29
C GLN A 150 -1.80 -17.97 -1.81
N VAL A 151 -1.86 -18.91 -0.88
CA VAL A 151 -3.07 -19.25 -0.11
C VAL A 151 -2.81 -18.89 1.35
N HIS A 152 -3.76 -18.19 1.97
CA HIS A 152 -3.66 -17.77 3.37
C HIS A 152 -4.62 -18.57 4.23
N PHE A 153 -4.13 -19.08 5.36
CA PHE A 153 -4.93 -19.87 6.31
C PHE A 153 -4.91 -19.16 7.67
N ALA A 154 -6.04 -19.20 8.37
CA ALA A 154 -6.17 -18.67 9.73
C ALA A 154 -6.86 -19.70 10.62
N ARG A 155 -6.48 -19.73 11.89
CA ARG A 155 -7.08 -20.61 12.90
C ARG A 155 -7.25 -19.86 14.21
N LYS A 156 -8.44 -19.92 14.80
CA LYS A 156 -8.66 -19.45 16.16
C LYS A 156 -7.95 -20.39 17.15
N LEU A 157 -7.30 -19.79 18.16
CA LEU A 157 -6.60 -20.53 19.22
C LEU A 157 -7.43 -20.68 20.48
#